data_3bf104bc130867a8af84321442d6bd8d
#
_entry.id   3bf104bc130867a8af84321442d6bd8d
#
_cell.length_a   1.000
_cell.length_b   1.000
_cell.length_c   1.000
_cell.angle_alpha   90.00
_cell.angle_beta   90.00
_cell.angle_gamma   90.00
#
_symmetry.space_group_name_H-M   'P 1'
#
loop_
_entity.id
_entity.type
_entity.pdbx_description
1 polymer ?
#
loop_
_entity_poly.entity_id
_entity_poly.type
_entity_poly.pdbx_seq_one_letter_code
_entity_poly.pdbx_strand_id
1 'polypeptide(L)'
;MLFEDLSLSKSIQRAVFEQGYLEATPIQEQAMPIVLSGRDMIGCAQTGTGKTAAFAIPIIHQLHRIVGSSKKASPIRALVITPTRELAVQIGQNFDQYGKYTNLVQLTIFGGVSQVP
;
A
#
# COMPACT_ATOMS: atom_id res chain seq x y z
N MET A 1 12.36 -13.46 -5.46
CA MET A 1 12.32 -12.19 -6.21
C MET A 1 12.66 -11.04 -5.29
N LEU A 2 13.55 -10.18 -5.71
CA LEU A 2 13.88 -8.97 -4.96
C LEU A 2 12.87 -7.87 -5.26
N PHE A 3 12.62 -7.01 -4.28
CA PHE A 3 11.72 -5.87 -4.49
C PHE A 3 12.17 -4.96 -5.62
N GLU A 4 13.48 -4.82 -5.82
CA GLU A 4 14.00 -4.00 -6.91
C GLU A 4 13.64 -4.51 -8.30
N ASP A 5 13.25 -5.78 -8.40
CA ASP A 5 12.85 -6.40 -9.68
C ASP A 5 11.41 -6.07 -10.07
N LEU A 6 10.65 -5.40 -9.19
CA LEU A 6 9.22 -5.14 -9.42
C LEU A 6 8.95 -3.87 -10.21
N SER A 7 9.96 -3.17 -10.65
CA SER A 7 9.83 -1.93 -11.45
C SER A 7 8.98 -0.85 -10.76
N LEU A 8 9.07 -0.77 -9.45
CA LEU A 8 8.40 0.25 -8.66
C LEU A 8 9.12 1.60 -8.83
N SER A 9 8.40 2.70 -8.63
CA SER A 9 9.02 4.02 -8.63
C SER A 9 10.10 4.10 -7.53
N LYS A 10 11.10 4.95 -7.75
CA LYS A 10 12.22 5.08 -6.82
C LYS A 10 11.80 5.53 -5.43
N SER A 11 10.79 6.41 -5.35
CA SER A 11 10.25 6.87 -4.06
C SER A 11 9.72 5.71 -3.23
N ILE A 12 9.04 4.78 -3.88
CA ILE A 12 8.44 3.63 -3.20
C ILE A 12 9.53 2.60 -2.88
N GLN A 13 10.45 2.35 -3.79
CA GLN A 13 11.58 1.46 -3.53
C GLN A 13 12.37 1.91 -2.32
N ARG A 14 12.62 3.22 -2.19
CA ARG A 14 13.32 3.78 -1.04
C ARG A 14 12.58 3.52 0.26
N ALA A 15 11.27 3.76 0.29
CA ALA A 15 10.44 3.54 1.47
C ALA A 15 10.43 2.06 1.87
N VAL A 16 10.29 1.17 0.90
CA VAL A 16 10.28 -0.27 1.12
C VAL A 16 11.64 -0.75 1.63
N PHE A 17 12.72 -0.25 1.05
CA PHE A 17 14.07 -0.58 1.51
C PHE A 17 14.30 -0.15 2.96
N GLU A 18 13.80 1.04 3.35
CA GLU A 18 13.94 1.53 4.71
C GLU A 18 13.19 0.67 5.73
N GLN A 19 12.19 -0.08 5.29
CA GLN A 19 11.48 -1.05 6.15
C GLN A 19 12.24 -2.39 6.25
N GLY A 20 13.39 -2.50 5.60
CA GLY A 20 14.18 -3.74 5.62
C GLY A 20 13.70 -4.79 4.63
N TYR A 21 12.83 -4.43 3.70
CA TYR A 21 12.29 -5.38 2.73
C TYR A 21 13.22 -5.49 1.53
N LEU A 22 13.94 -6.59 1.43
CA LEU A 22 14.82 -6.87 0.29
C LEU A 22 14.21 -7.91 -0.64
N GLU A 23 13.70 -8.99 -0.08
CA GLU A 23 13.09 -10.08 -0.83
C GLU A 23 11.58 -10.08 -0.61
N ALA A 24 10.84 -10.32 -1.69
CA ALA A 24 9.39 -10.47 -1.59
C ALA A 24 9.05 -11.82 -0.97
N THR A 25 8.03 -11.83 -0.08
CA THR A 25 7.45 -13.07 0.41
C THR A 25 6.69 -13.77 -0.71
N PRO A 26 6.34 -15.07 -0.58
CA PRO A 26 5.58 -15.76 -1.63
C PRO A 26 4.29 -15.06 -2.05
N ILE A 27 3.50 -14.54 -1.09
CA ILE A 27 2.27 -13.85 -1.44
C ILE A 27 2.55 -12.54 -2.15
N GLN A 28 3.60 -11.81 -1.77
CA GLN A 28 3.99 -10.58 -2.43
C GLN A 28 4.44 -10.84 -3.87
N GLU A 29 5.26 -11.86 -4.06
CA GLU A 29 5.77 -12.23 -5.37
C GLU A 29 4.65 -12.62 -6.34
N GLN A 30 3.64 -13.35 -5.84
CA GLN A 30 2.50 -13.78 -6.64
C GLN A 30 1.49 -12.67 -6.89
N ALA A 31 1.21 -11.84 -5.89
CA ALA A 31 0.13 -10.87 -5.94
C ALA A 31 0.52 -9.55 -6.59
N MET A 32 1.71 -9.02 -6.28
CA MET A 32 2.07 -7.69 -6.74
C MET A 32 2.06 -7.51 -8.25
N PRO A 33 2.59 -8.44 -9.05
CA PRO A 33 2.53 -8.30 -10.51
C PRO A 33 1.10 -8.25 -11.04
N ILE A 34 0.19 -9.01 -10.43
CA ILE A 34 -1.22 -9.03 -10.83
C ILE A 34 -1.87 -7.68 -10.56
N VAL A 35 -1.68 -7.15 -9.33
CA VAL A 35 -2.24 -5.85 -8.96
C VAL A 35 -1.63 -4.73 -9.82
N LEU A 36 -0.33 -4.78 -10.06
CA LEU A 36 0.35 -3.79 -10.90
C LEU A 36 -0.14 -3.81 -12.34
N SER A 37 -0.64 -4.95 -12.82
CA SER A 37 -1.21 -5.05 -14.16
C SER A 37 -2.65 -4.51 -14.24
N GLY A 38 -3.24 -4.08 -13.13
CA GLY A 38 -4.60 -3.54 -13.09
C GLY A 38 -5.68 -4.60 -13.04
N ARG A 39 -5.33 -5.86 -12.75
CA ARG A 39 -6.31 -6.95 -12.70
C ARG A 39 -6.84 -7.14 -11.29
N ASP A 40 -8.07 -7.61 -11.22
CA ASP A 40 -8.68 -8.02 -9.95
C ASP A 40 -8.07 -9.34 -9.48
N MET A 41 -8.04 -9.53 -8.16
CA MET A 41 -7.56 -10.80 -7.62
C MET A 41 -8.14 -11.07 -6.24
N ILE A 42 -8.17 -12.33 -5.88
CA ILE A 42 -8.43 -12.78 -4.51
C ILE A 42 -7.17 -13.48 -4.04
N GLY A 43 -6.59 -13.02 -2.94
CA GLY A 43 -5.39 -13.61 -2.37
C GLY A 43 -5.65 -14.08 -0.95
N CYS A 44 -5.21 -15.30 -0.64
CA CYS A 44 -5.32 -15.87 0.69
C CYS A 44 -3.93 -16.24 1.19
N ALA A 45 -3.61 -15.81 2.41
CA ALA A 45 -2.34 -16.12 3.03
C ALA A 45 -2.49 -16.06 4.55
N GLN A 46 -1.58 -16.73 5.25
CA GLN A 46 -1.57 -16.72 6.70
C GLN A 46 -1.07 -15.37 7.23
N THR A 47 -1.41 -15.08 8.48
CA THR A 47 -0.92 -13.90 9.18
C THR A 47 0.61 -13.90 9.22
N GLY A 48 1.23 -12.73 9.06
CA GLY A 48 2.68 -12.60 9.11
C GLY A 48 3.40 -12.91 7.81
N THR A 49 2.67 -13.10 6.69
CA THR A 49 3.27 -13.41 5.39
C THR A 49 3.45 -12.20 4.49
N GLY A 50 3.17 -10.99 5.00
CA GLY A 50 3.34 -9.77 4.21
C GLY A 50 2.16 -9.44 3.32
N LYS A 51 0.95 -9.86 3.68
CA LYS A 51 -0.26 -9.59 2.88
C LYS A 51 -0.51 -8.11 2.67
N THR A 52 -0.33 -7.30 3.71
CA THR A 52 -0.61 -5.87 3.61
C THR A 52 0.27 -5.22 2.56
N ALA A 53 1.57 -5.49 2.59
CA ALA A 53 2.48 -4.96 1.59
C ALA A 53 2.13 -5.45 0.18
N ALA A 54 1.64 -6.68 0.06
CA ALA A 54 1.30 -7.28 -1.22
C ALA A 54 0.23 -6.49 -1.98
N PHE A 55 -0.71 -5.85 -1.27
CA PHE A 55 -1.69 -4.99 -1.94
C PHE A 55 -1.37 -3.50 -1.79
N ALA A 56 -0.82 -3.08 -0.65
CA ALA A 56 -0.58 -1.67 -0.38
C ALA A 56 0.49 -1.07 -1.30
N ILE A 57 1.60 -1.76 -1.47
CA ILE A 57 2.70 -1.25 -2.30
C ILE A 57 2.28 -1.04 -3.75
N PRO A 58 1.63 -2.00 -4.44
CA PRO A 58 1.15 -1.76 -5.79
C PRO A 58 0.12 -0.64 -5.90
N ILE A 59 -0.79 -0.53 -4.93
CA ILE A 59 -1.78 0.55 -4.92
C ILE A 59 -1.08 1.90 -4.84
N ILE A 60 -0.14 2.05 -3.90
CA ILE A 60 0.61 3.29 -3.75
C ILE A 60 1.38 3.63 -5.02
N HIS A 61 2.01 2.64 -5.64
CA HIS A 61 2.73 2.84 -6.90
C HIS A 61 1.82 3.36 -8.00
N GLN A 62 0.65 2.75 -8.19
CA GLN A 62 -0.29 3.16 -9.22
C GLN A 62 -0.85 4.56 -8.95
N LEU A 63 -1.21 4.86 -7.70
CA LEU A 63 -1.71 6.18 -7.34
C LEU A 63 -0.64 7.24 -7.49
N HIS A 64 0.59 6.94 -7.13
CA HIS A 64 1.71 7.86 -7.29
C HIS A 64 1.94 8.21 -8.77
N ARG A 65 1.79 7.25 -9.66
CA ARG A 65 1.88 7.48 -11.11
C ARG A 65 0.79 8.43 -11.61
N ILE A 66 -0.42 8.33 -11.04
CA ILE A 66 -1.56 9.18 -11.42
C ILE A 66 -1.39 10.60 -10.86
N VAL A 67 -1.06 10.71 -9.57
CA VAL A 67 -0.97 11.99 -8.87
C VAL A 67 0.35 12.70 -9.18
N GLY A 68 1.43 11.92 -9.31
CA GLY A 68 2.76 12.46 -9.55
C GLY A 68 3.22 13.33 -8.41
N SER A 69 3.82 14.49 -8.72
CA SER A 69 4.31 15.45 -7.74
C SER A 69 3.29 16.54 -7.43
N SER A 70 2.05 16.43 -7.91
CA SER A 70 1.01 17.40 -7.65
C SER A 70 0.69 17.46 -6.16
N LYS A 71 0.60 18.68 -5.62
CA LYS A 71 0.19 18.93 -4.23
C LYS A 71 -1.25 19.39 -4.12
N LYS A 72 -1.98 19.42 -5.23
CA LYS A 72 -3.40 19.80 -5.21
C LYS A 72 -4.22 18.73 -4.53
N ALA A 73 -5.28 19.13 -3.82
CA ALA A 73 -6.24 18.19 -3.28
C ALA A 73 -6.80 17.33 -4.41
N SER A 74 -6.87 16.04 -4.17
CA SER A 74 -7.36 15.09 -5.17
C SER A 74 -8.52 14.28 -4.59
N PRO A 75 -9.40 13.74 -5.44
CA PRO A 75 -10.47 12.89 -4.96
C PRO A 75 -9.92 11.61 -4.32
N ILE A 76 -10.77 10.94 -3.54
CA ILE A 76 -10.46 9.63 -3.01
C ILE A 76 -10.30 8.67 -4.18
N ARG A 77 -9.18 7.96 -4.22
CA ARG A 77 -8.86 7.05 -5.33
C ARG A 77 -8.80 5.59 -4.92
N ALA A 78 -8.69 5.32 -3.61
CA ALA A 78 -8.66 3.94 -3.12
C ALA A 78 -9.40 3.86 -1.80
N LEU A 79 -10.13 2.75 -1.62
CA LEU A 79 -10.84 2.45 -0.39
C LEU A 79 -10.40 1.07 0.08
N VAL A 80 -9.98 0.97 1.34
CA VAL A 80 -9.61 -0.30 1.96
C VAL A 80 -10.54 -0.56 3.12
N ILE A 81 -11.19 -1.71 3.11
CA ILE A 81 -12.15 -2.09 4.15
C ILE A 81 -11.56 -3.25 4.95
N THR A 82 -11.62 -3.14 6.27
CA THR A 82 -11.10 -4.16 7.18
C THR A 82 -12.14 -4.50 8.25
N PRO A 83 -12.07 -5.70 8.84
CA PRO A 83 -13.05 -6.12 9.83
C PRO A 83 -12.85 -5.52 11.22
N THR A 84 -11.66 -5.05 11.57
CA THR A 84 -11.37 -4.56 12.91
C THR A 84 -10.72 -3.19 12.89
N ARG A 85 -10.91 -2.44 13.98
CA ARG A 85 -10.29 -1.13 14.21
C ARG A 85 -8.77 -1.24 14.24
N GLU A 86 -8.26 -2.23 14.96
CA GLU A 86 -6.82 -2.43 15.11
C GLU A 86 -6.14 -2.69 13.76
N LEU A 87 -6.76 -3.50 12.92
CA LEU A 87 -6.23 -3.78 11.60
C LEU A 87 -6.29 -2.55 10.70
N ALA A 88 -7.36 -1.74 10.81
CA ALA A 88 -7.46 -0.49 10.07
C ALA A 88 -6.30 0.45 10.41
N VAL A 89 -5.98 0.58 11.69
CA VAL A 89 -4.85 1.42 12.14
C VAL A 89 -3.53 0.90 11.60
N GLN A 90 -3.30 -0.41 11.68
CA GLN A 90 -2.06 -1.02 11.17
C GLN A 90 -1.90 -0.80 9.67
N ILE A 91 -2.96 -1.00 8.91
CA ILE A 91 -2.94 -0.80 7.45
C ILE A 91 -2.66 0.66 7.13
N GLY A 92 -3.31 1.60 7.83
CA GLY A 92 -3.06 3.02 7.63
C GLY A 92 -1.59 3.38 7.87
N GLN A 93 -1.00 2.87 8.95
CA GLN A 93 0.41 3.09 9.25
C GLN A 93 1.31 2.52 8.15
N ASN A 94 0.97 1.35 7.61
CA ASN A 94 1.74 0.76 6.53
C ASN A 94 1.66 1.60 5.25
N PHE A 95 0.48 2.13 4.92
CA PHE A 95 0.35 3.06 3.79
C PHE A 95 1.20 4.30 4.00
N ASP A 96 1.23 4.86 5.20
CA ASP A 96 2.08 6.01 5.51
C ASP A 96 3.56 5.68 5.32
N GLN A 97 3.99 4.51 5.76
CA GLN A 97 5.39 4.09 5.65
C GLN A 97 5.82 3.86 4.20
N TYR A 98 5.00 3.15 3.43
CA TYR A 98 5.35 2.85 2.04
C TYR A 98 5.21 4.05 1.13
N GLY A 99 4.33 4.98 1.44
CA GLY A 99 4.08 6.18 0.65
C GLY A 99 4.76 7.44 1.17
N LYS A 100 5.69 7.33 2.12
CA LYS A 100 6.21 8.51 2.82
C LYS A 100 7.01 9.46 1.93
N TYR A 101 7.50 9.00 0.81
CA TYR A 101 8.20 9.84 -0.17
C TYR A 101 7.32 10.22 -1.36
N THR A 102 6.01 10.05 -1.21
CA THR A 102 5.02 10.46 -2.21
C THR A 102 4.15 11.58 -1.64
N ASN A 103 3.32 12.17 -2.49
CA ASN A 103 2.35 13.18 -2.08
C ASN A 103 0.99 12.57 -1.73
N LEU A 104 0.92 11.25 -1.58
CA LEU A 104 -0.31 10.57 -1.24
C LEU A 104 -0.63 10.73 0.23
N VAL A 105 -1.93 10.87 0.54
CA VAL A 105 -2.43 11.04 1.91
C VAL A 105 -3.43 9.93 2.17
N GLN A 106 -3.34 9.32 3.34
CA GLN A 106 -4.33 8.34 3.78
C GLN A 106 -5.10 8.86 4.99
N LEU A 107 -6.32 8.39 5.15
CA LEU A 107 -7.15 8.67 6.31
C LEU A 107 -7.75 7.35 6.79
N THR A 108 -7.63 7.08 8.08
CA THR A 108 -8.21 5.89 8.70
C THR A 108 -9.47 6.29 9.44
N ILE A 109 -10.59 5.62 9.13
CA ILE A 109 -11.90 5.88 9.73
C ILE A 109 -12.43 4.58 10.32
N PHE A 110 -12.96 4.65 11.54
CA PHE A 110 -13.59 3.50 12.20
C PHE A 110 -14.74 3.97 13.08
N GLY A 111 -15.70 3.07 13.35
CA GLY A 111 -16.88 3.39 14.15
C GLY A 111 -16.57 3.60 15.63
N GLY A 112 -17.50 4.21 16.34
CA GLY A 112 -17.39 4.43 17.79
C GLY A 112 -16.61 5.66 18.20
N VAL A 113 -16.11 6.48 17.25
CA VAL A 113 -15.39 7.72 17.53
C VAL A 113 -15.89 8.82 16.60
N SER A 114 -15.57 10.08 16.95
CA SER A 114 -15.89 11.21 16.08
C SER A 114 -15.15 11.10 14.76
N GLN A 115 -15.86 11.38 13.67
CA GLN A 115 -15.28 11.34 12.31
C GLN A 115 -14.95 12.74 11.79
N VAL A 116 -14.86 13.72 12.69
CA VAL A 116 -14.48 15.09 12.30
C VAL A 116 -13.00 15.10 11.94
N PRO A 117 -12.66 15.53 10.69
CA PRO A 117 -11.26 15.61 10.27
C PRO A 117 -10.46 16.63 11.05
#